data_2b64afc966045baab085033d99c55f63
#
_entry.id   2b64afc966045baab085033d99c55f63
#
_cell.length_a   1.000
_cell.length_b   1.000
_cell.length_c   1.000
_cell.angle_alpha   90.00
_cell.angle_beta   90.00
_cell.angle_gamma   90.00
#
_symmetry.space_group_name_H-M   'P 1'
#
loop_
_entity.id
_entity.type
_entity.pdbx_description
1 polymer ?
#
loop_
_entity_poly.entity_id
_entity_poly.type
_entity_poly.pdbx_seq_one_letter_code
_entity_poly.pdbx_strand_id
1 'polypeptide(L)'
;DYRLMRKLQNLASQIADHKITLDDAENELDAIIANNKRYPGIISYIAGGGLSAGSVALYTTSIPIILAAFIIGFLVTLLIKLLGRAALPPFFIQIIAALSVTLISTGILWLVNHKYWEFFALIDPTILTVGGIVLLVAGMMIVGAFQDAIDEYYVTASARLLKVVMLTLGIVLGVSMGLYAARQFGLAFVATPDSLSFTSTTYQYIGAVIISASFALSNNSRPVGL
;
A
#
# COMPACT_ATOMS: atom_id res chain seq x y z
N ASP A 1 -6.56 -5.02 -11.29
CA ASP A 1 -7.66 -4.16 -11.79
C ASP A 1 -8.97 -4.92 -11.66
N TYR A 2 -9.73 -4.64 -10.61
CA TYR A 2 -11.01 -5.32 -10.30
C TYR A 2 -12.07 -5.15 -11.42
N ARG A 3 -12.02 -4.05 -12.17
CA ARG A 3 -12.94 -3.85 -13.28
C ARG A 3 -12.72 -4.85 -14.39
N LEU A 4 -11.45 -5.06 -14.73
CA LEU A 4 -11.07 -6.02 -15.75
C LEU A 4 -11.47 -7.44 -15.34
N MET A 5 -11.14 -7.80 -14.09
CA MET A 5 -11.47 -9.11 -13.52
C MET A 5 -12.97 -9.40 -13.54
N ARG A 6 -13.80 -8.43 -13.10
CA ARG A 6 -15.25 -8.57 -13.09
C ARG A 6 -15.85 -8.70 -14.50
N LYS A 7 -15.32 -7.93 -15.48
CA LYS A 7 -15.76 -8.05 -16.87
C LYS A 7 -15.40 -9.42 -17.44
N LEU A 8 -14.18 -9.90 -17.19
CA LEU A 8 -13.73 -11.22 -17.64
C LEU A 8 -14.54 -12.34 -16.98
N GLN A 9 -14.86 -12.22 -15.70
CA GLN A 9 -15.72 -13.20 -15.00
C GLN A 9 -17.15 -13.22 -15.59
N ASN A 10 -17.71 -12.05 -15.87
CA ASN A 10 -19.03 -11.99 -16.51
C ASN A 10 -19.00 -12.60 -17.92
N LEU A 11 -17.97 -12.31 -18.72
CA LEU A 11 -17.80 -12.90 -20.04
C LEU A 11 -17.65 -14.43 -19.95
N ALA A 12 -16.81 -14.91 -19.00
CA ALA A 12 -16.63 -16.33 -18.76
C ALA A 12 -17.94 -17.03 -18.37
N SER A 13 -18.76 -16.38 -17.52
CA SER A 13 -20.06 -16.94 -17.14
C SER A 13 -21.05 -16.98 -18.32
N GLN A 14 -21.04 -15.97 -19.20
CA GLN A 14 -21.90 -15.95 -20.39
C GLN A 14 -21.49 -17.06 -21.38
N ILE A 15 -20.18 -17.33 -21.52
CA ILE A 15 -19.68 -18.43 -22.34
C ILE A 15 -20.10 -19.78 -21.74
N ALA A 16 -19.93 -19.94 -20.41
CA ALA A 16 -20.32 -21.18 -19.72
C ALA A 16 -21.83 -21.45 -19.79
N ASP A 17 -22.65 -20.42 -19.78
CA ASP A 17 -24.12 -20.49 -19.92
C ASP A 17 -24.58 -20.62 -21.39
N HIS A 18 -23.66 -20.72 -22.34
CA HIS A 18 -23.94 -20.74 -23.79
C HIS A 18 -24.81 -19.56 -24.30
N LYS A 19 -24.70 -18.39 -23.65
CA LYS A 19 -25.49 -17.20 -24.00
C LYS A 19 -24.92 -16.40 -25.15
N ILE A 20 -23.65 -16.59 -25.49
CA ILE A 20 -22.94 -15.91 -26.57
C ILE A 20 -22.16 -16.90 -27.43
N THR A 21 -21.97 -16.56 -28.72
CA THR A 21 -21.13 -17.32 -29.62
C THR A 21 -19.66 -17.10 -29.34
N LEU A 22 -18.78 -18.00 -29.81
CA LEU A 22 -17.33 -17.87 -29.66
C LEU A 22 -16.78 -16.59 -30.33
N ASP A 23 -17.29 -16.26 -31.51
CA ASP A 23 -16.88 -15.06 -32.26
C ASP A 23 -17.30 -13.78 -31.54
N ASP A 24 -18.50 -13.75 -30.94
CA ASP A 24 -18.97 -12.61 -30.14
C ASP A 24 -18.15 -12.49 -28.85
N ALA A 25 -17.78 -13.61 -28.23
CA ALA A 25 -16.93 -13.62 -27.04
C ALA A 25 -15.52 -13.09 -27.32
N GLU A 26 -14.94 -13.41 -28.46
CA GLU A 26 -13.63 -12.90 -28.90
C GLU A 26 -13.69 -11.37 -29.13
N ASN A 27 -14.72 -10.91 -29.84
CA ASN A 27 -14.94 -9.48 -30.05
C ASN A 27 -15.15 -8.70 -28.75
N GLU A 28 -15.91 -9.27 -27.80
CA GLU A 28 -16.14 -8.66 -26.48
C GLU A 28 -14.87 -8.66 -25.64
N LEU A 29 -14.05 -9.71 -25.70
CA LEU A 29 -12.74 -9.79 -25.04
C LEU A 29 -11.81 -8.70 -25.56
N ASP A 30 -11.71 -8.54 -26.86
CA ASP A 30 -10.89 -7.50 -27.50
C ASP A 30 -11.39 -6.09 -27.13
N ALA A 31 -12.70 -5.88 -27.10
CA ALA A 31 -13.29 -4.63 -26.64
C ALA A 31 -12.99 -4.35 -25.14
N ILE A 32 -12.99 -5.37 -24.29
CA ILE A 32 -12.63 -5.26 -22.86
C ILE A 32 -11.16 -4.87 -22.71
N ILE A 33 -10.26 -5.49 -23.49
CA ILE A 33 -8.83 -5.23 -23.47
C ILE A 33 -8.53 -3.82 -24.01
N ALA A 34 -9.10 -3.45 -25.15
CA ALA A 34 -8.89 -2.15 -25.79
C ALA A 34 -9.46 -0.97 -24.97
N ASN A 35 -10.59 -1.18 -24.29
CA ASN A 35 -11.29 -0.13 -23.55
C ASN A 35 -10.95 -0.11 -22.05
N ASN A 36 -9.81 -0.66 -21.69
CA ASN A 36 -9.34 -0.68 -20.30
C ASN A 36 -8.77 0.69 -19.89
N LYS A 37 -9.66 1.68 -19.71
CA LYS A 37 -9.30 3.01 -19.19
C LYS A 37 -8.83 2.87 -17.74
N ARG A 38 -7.53 2.85 -17.52
CA ARG A 38 -6.92 2.99 -16.18
C ARG A 38 -7.12 4.41 -15.68
N TYR A 39 -7.32 4.56 -14.37
CA TYR A 39 -7.26 5.90 -13.77
C TYR A 39 -5.91 6.55 -14.06
N PRO A 40 -5.88 7.90 -14.26
CA PRO A 40 -4.62 8.61 -14.39
C PRO A 40 -3.68 8.27 -13.22
N GLY A 41 -2.40 8.12 -13.52
CA GLY A 41 -1.38 7.68 -12.56
C GLY A 41 -1.37 8.48 -11.25
N ILE A 42 -1.83 9.76 -11.31
CA ILE A 42 -1.89 10.67 -10.18
C ILE A 42 -2.85 10.19 -9.08
N ILE A 43 -3.98 9.56 -9.45
CA ILE A 43 -4.96 9.02 -8.48
C ILE A 43 -4.32 7.92 -7.62
N SER A 44 -3.48 7.09 -8.23
CA SER A 44 -2.77 6.04 -7.50
C SER A 44 -1.74 6.59 -6.52
N TYR A 45 -1.10 7.73 -6.81
CA TYR A 45 -0.17 8.39 -5.88
C TYR A 45 -0.93 9.01 -4.70
N ILE A 46 -2.06 9.68 -4.97
CA ILE A 46 -2.95 10.23 -3.93
C ILE A 46 -3.50 9.10 -3.06
N ALA A 47 -3.89 7.97 -3.65
CA ALA A 47 -4.35 6.81 -2.92
C ALA A 47 -3.26 6.23 -2.00
N GLY A 48 -2.01 6.17 -2.45
CA GLY A 48 -0.89 5.75 -1.60
C GLY A 48 -0.65 6.70 -0.42
N GLY A 49 -0.71 8.01 -0.68
CA GLY A 49 -0.67 9.02 0.38
C GLY A 49 -1.83 8.86 1.38
N GLY A 50 -3.04 8.66 0.87
CA GLY A 50 -4.23 8.46 1.71
C GLY A 50 -4.16 7.18 2.56
N LEU A 51 -3.63 6.09 2.04
CA LEU A 51 -3.40 4.86 2.82
C LEU A 51 -2.45 5.10 3.99
N SER A 52 -1.33 5.78 3.76
CA SER A 52 -0.35 6.10 4.81
C SER A 52 -0.93 7.08 5.83
N ALA A 53 -1.60 8.15 5.38
CA ALA A 53 -2.24 9.14 6.25
C ALA A 53 -3.37 8.52 7.10
N GLY A 54 -4.20 7.68 6.49
CA GLY A 54 -5.29 7.00 7.19
C GLY A 54 -4.79 6.04 8.26
N SER A 55 -3.70 5.29 7.98
CA SER A 55 -3.11 4.39 8.98
C SER A 55 -2.49 5.16 10.15
N VAL A 56 -1.86 6.29 9.90
CA VAL A 56 -1.33 7.17 10.95
C VAL A 56 -2.45 7.80 11.78
N ALA A 57 -3.58 8.16 11.16
CA ALA A 57 -4.74 8.72 11.87
C ALA A 57 -5.36 7.76 12.91
N LEU A 58 -5.06 6.45 12.85
CA LEU A 58 -5.46 5.49 13.88
C LEU A 58 -4.71 5.70 15.20
N TYR A 59 -3.50 6.24 15.15
CA TYR A 59 -2.58 6.35 16.29
C TYR A 59 -2.40 7.79 16.79
N THR A 60 -2.71 8.80 15.97
CA THR A 60 -2.54 10.21 16.37
C THR A 60 -3.64 11.11 15.84
N THR A 61 -3.93 12.18 16.58
CA THR A 61 -4.84 13.25 16.19
C THR A 61 -4.11 14.45 15.57
N SER A 62 -2.77 14.42 15.56
CA SER A 62 -1.95 15.52 15.10
C SER A 62 -1.99 15.66 13.57
N ILE A 63 -2.65 16.69 13.07
CA ILE A 63 -2.78 17.00 11.64
C ILE A 63 -1.40 17.07 10.94
N PRO A 64 -0.36 17.71 11.52
CA PRO A 64 0.97 17.75 10.90
C PRO A 64 1.56 16.36 10.63
N ILE A 65 1.38 15.43 11.56
CA ILE A 65 1.89 14.06 11.42
C ILE A 65 1.14 13.32 10.32
N ILE A 66 -0.18 13.49 10.24
CA ILE A 66 -1.03 12.89 9.20
C ILE A 66 -0.65 13.43 7.81
N LEU A 67 -0.36 14.75 7.69
CA LEU A 67 0.11 15.36 6.45
C LEU A 67 1.50 14.86 6.05
N ALA A 68 2.43 14.72 7.00
CA ALA A 68 3.75 14.15 6.74
C ALA A 68 3.63 12.70 6.25
N ALA A 69 2.77 11.89 6.87
CA ALA A 69 2.49 10.53 6.44
C ALA A 69 1.90 10.48 5.02
N PHE A 70 1.00 11.42 4.67
CA PHE A 70 0.47 11.54 3.32
C PHE A 70 1.58 11.76 2.28
N ILE A 71 2.51 12.68 2.58
CA ILE A 71 3.65 13.00 1.70
C ILE A 71 4.55 11.78 1.56
N ILE A 72 4.86 11.09 2.66
CA ILE A 72 5.67 9.86 2.64
C ILE A 72 5.00 8.80 1.77
N GLY A 73 3.72 8.51 1.98
CA GLY A 73 2.97 7.52 1.19
C GLY A 73 2.91 7.87 -0.30
N PHE A 74 2.76 9.16 -0.62
CA PHE A 74 2.80 9.66 -2.00
C PHE A 74 4.17 9.41 -2.65
N LEU A 75 5.26 9.80 -1.97
CA LEU A 75 6.63 9.64 -2.46
C LEU A 75 7.01 8.16 -2.63
N VAL A 76 6.64 7.33 -1.66
CA VAL A 76 6.91 5.88 -1.71
C VAL A 76 6.14 5.22 -2.85
N THR A 77 4.89 5.59 -3.08
CA THR A 77 4.12 5.09 -4.23
C THR A 77 4.75 5.51 -5.56
N LEU A 78 5.24 6.75 -5.63
CA LEU A 78 6.00 7.23 -6.80
C LEU A 78 7.26 6.39 -7.02
N LEU A 79 8.04 6.16 -5.94
CA LEU A 79 9.26 5.36 -5.97
C LEU A 79 8.99 3.93 -6.44
N ILE A 80 7.97 3.26 -5.88
CA ILE A 80 7.58 1.90 -6.29
C ILE A 80 7.27 1.83 -7.79
N LYS A 81 6.54 2.83 -8.32
CA LYS A 81 6.24 2.87 -9.75
C LYS A 81 7.46 3.13 -10.62
N LEU A 82 8.39 3.96 -10.16
CA LEU A 82 9.65 4.21 -10.88
C LEU A 82 10.51 2.94 -10.91
N LEU A 83 10.68 2.28 -9.77
CA LEU A 83 11.43 1.02 -9.67
C LEU A 83 10.77 -0.12 -10.46
N GLY A 84 9.44 -0.16 -10.50
CA GLY A 84 8.69 -1.12 -11.32
C GLY A 84 8.93 -0.93 -12.83
N ARG A 85 9.20 0.29 -13.30
CA ARG A 85 9.60 0.54 -14.70
C ARG A 85 11.01 0.02 -15.02
N ALA A 86 11.88 -0.06 -14.02
CA ALA A 86 13.23 -0.60 -14.16
C ALA A 86 13.27 -2.15 -14.16
N ALA A 87 12.11 -2.81 -14.23
CA ALA A 87 11.97 -4.28 -14.24
C ALA A 87 12.67 -4.99 -13.06
N LEU A 88 12.82 -4.32 -11.93
CA LEU A 88 13.38 -4.92 -10.72
C LEU A 88 12.43 -5.97 -10.13
N PRO A 89 12.95 -7.09 -9.60
CA PRO A 89 12.13 -8.06 -8.88
C PRO A 89 11.39 -7.41 -7.70
N PRO A 90 10.13 -7.79 -7.44
CA PRO A 90 9.30 -7.19 -6.38
C PRO A 90 9.94 -7.20 -4.99
N PHE A 91 10.76 -8.19 -4.70
CA PHE A 91 11.50 -8.32 -3.45
C PHE A 91 12.46 -7.13 -3.21
N PHE A 92 13.26 -6.76 -4.21
CA PHE A 92 14.18 -5.62 -4.11
C PHE A 92 13.44 -4.28 -4.07
N ILE A 93 12.33 -4.16 -4.80
CA ILE A 93 11.47 -2.97 -4.73
C ILE A 93 10.97 -2.77 -3.29
N GLN A 94 10.61 -3.85 -2.62
CA GLN A 94 10.12 -3.82 -1.24
C GLN A 94 11.21 -3.39 -0.25
N ILE A 95 12.44 -3.90 -0.41
CA ILE A 95 13.60 -3.47 0.40
C ILE A 95 13.85 -1.97 0.24
N ILE A 96 13.94 -1.49 -1.00
CA ILE A 96 14.24 -0.08 -1.28
C ILE A 96 13.12 0.83 -0.79
N ALA A 97 11.87 0.43 -0.99
CA ALA A 97 10.71 1.20 -0.52
C ALA A 97 10.67 1.29 1.01
N ALA A 98 10.87 0.17 1.73
CA ALA A 98 10.88 0.16 3.19
C ALA A 98 12.07 0.94 3.78
N LEU A 99 13.25 0.81 3.17
CA LEU A 99 14.42 1.60 3.51
C LEU A 99 14.15 3.09 3.34
N SER A 100 13.52 3.48 2.22
CA SER A 100 13.17 4.88 1.95
C SER A 100 12.17 5.44 2.96
N VAL A 101 11.14 4.67 3.33
CA VAL A 101 10.19 5.04 4.39
C VAL A 101 10.94 5.35 5.68
N THR A 102 11.80 4.44 6.13
CA THR A 102 12.53 4.57 7.39
C THR A 102 13.49 5.76 7.35
N LEU A 103 14.22 5.96 6.26
CA LEU A 103 15.15 7.09 6.11
C LEU A 103 14.42 8.44 6.06
N ILE A 104 13.28 8.54 5.37
CA ILE A 104 12.50 9.78 5.31
C ILE A 104 11.91 10.09 6.69
N SER A 105 11.33 9.10 7.39
CA SER A 105 10.79 9.28 8.73
C SER A 105 11.85 9.73 9.72
N THR A 106 13.04 9.15 9.65
CA THR A 106 14.19 9.51 10.51
C THR A 106 14.78 10.87 10.11
N GLY A 107 14.80 11.19 8.82
CA GLY A 107 15.26 12.48 8.31
C GLY A 107 14.36 13.64 8.78
N ILE A 108 13.06 13.43 8.85
CA ILE A 108 12.11 14.40 9.42
C ILE A 108 12.44 14.64 10.91
N LEU A 109 12.72 13.58 11.68
CA LEU A 109 13.13 13.72 13.08
C LEU A 109 14.43 14.55 13.21
N TRP A 110 15.39 14.34 12.33
CA TRP A 110 16.64 15.10 12.32
C TRP A 110 16.39 16.60 12.08
N LEU A 111 15.53 16.94 11.12
CA LEU A 111 15.13 18.32 10.82
C LEU A 111 14.45 18.99 12.01
N VAL A 112 13.62 18.24 12.74
CA VAL A 112 12.92 18.73 13.94
C VAL A 112 13.91 19.00 15.07
N ASN A 113 14.84 18.09 15.34
CA ASN A 113 15.84 18.24 16.39
C ASN A 113 16.78 19.42 16.19
N HIS A 114 16.98 19.87 14.94
CA HIS A 114 17.82 21.04 14.61
C HIS A 114 17.06 22.37 14.60
N LYS A 115 15.86 22.45 15.23
CA LYS A 115 15.04 23.66 15.37
C LYS A 115 14.57 24.32 14.06
N TYR A 116 14.70 23.64 12.92
CA TYR A 116 14.25 24.25 11.68
C TYR A 116 12.72 24.29 11.56
N TRP A 117 11.97 23.51 12.39
CA TRP A 117 10.52 23.45 12.32
C TRP A 117 9.89 23.03 13.66
N GLU A 118 9.62 23.98 14.54
CA GLU A 118 8.91 23.74 15.83
C GLU A 118 7.50 23.15 15.65
N PHE A 119 6.87 23.37 14.48
CA PHE A 119 5.56 22.83 14.14
C PHE A 119 5.52 21.28 14.12
N PHE A 120 6.64 20.64 13.90
CA PHE A 120 6.78 19.18 13.86
C PHE A 120 7.38 18.58 15.14
N ALA A 121 7.50 19.36 16.22
CA ALA A 121 8.13 18.90 17.48
C ALA A 121 7.43 17.72 18.16
N LEU A 122 6.18 17.42 17.78
CA LEU A 122 5.38 16.29 18.29
C LEU A 122 5.43 15.04 17.39
N ILE A 123 6.32 15.00 16.39
CA ILE A 123 6.39 13.87 15.46
C ILE A 123 7.09 12.68 16.12
N ASP A 124 6.35 11.58 16.29
CA ASP A 124 6.93 10.28 16.59
C ASP A 124 7.28 9.55 15.29
N PRO A 125 8.58 9.32 14.99
CA PRO A 125 9.02 8.65 13.77
C PRO A 125 8.54 7.20 13.70
N THR A 126 8.18 6.58 14.85
CA THR A 126 7.58 5.23 14.87
C THR A 126 6.26 5.23 14.13
N ILE A 127 5.37 6.17 14.44
CA ILE A 127 4.04 6.28 13.84
C ILE A 127 4.16 6.54 12.32
N LEU A 128 5.08 7.41 11.90
CA LEU A 128 5.33 7.69 10.49
C LEU A 128 5.87 6.46 9.74
N THR A 129 6.81 5.74 10.35
CA THR A 129 7.39 4.53 9.75
C THR A 129 6.33 3.45 9.59
N VAL A 130 5.51 3.22 10.63
CA VAL A 130 4.39 2.27 10.58
C VAL A 130 3.40 2.66 9.49
N GLY A 131 3.00 3.93 9.42
CA GLY A 131 2.09 4.42 8.38
C GLY A 131 2.62 4.22 6.96
N GLY A 132 3.91 4.42 6.74
CA GLY A 132 4.54 4.17 5.44
C GLY A 132 4.66 2.68 5.10
N ILE A 133 4.91 1.82 6.10
CA ILE A 133 5.02 0.36 5.91
C ILE A 133 3.65 -0.26 5.58
N VAL A 134 2.55 0.23 6.14
CA VAL A 134 1.20 -0.29 5.85
C VAL A 134 0.90 -0.29 4.35
N LEU A 135 1.39 0.72 3.62
CA LEU A 135 1.29 0.78 2.16
C LEU A 135 1.99 -0.40 1.46
N LEU A 136 3.06 -0.93 2.05
CA LEU A 136 3.90 -1.99 1.47
C LEU A 136 3.34 -3.40 1.75
N VAL A 137 2.45 -3.54 2.72
CA VAL A 137 1.91 -4.84 3.11
C VAL A 137 1.05 -5.44 1.99
N ALA A 138 1.35 -6.69 1.65
CA ALA A 138 0.70 -7.41 0.56
C ALA A 138 -0.68 -7.98 0.95
N GLY A 139 -1.53 -7.20 1.64
CA GLY A 139 -2.82 -7.65 2.19
C GLY A 139 -3.73 -8.35 1.17
N MET A 140 -3.81 -7.80 -0.05
CA MET A 140 -4.60 -8.41 -1.14
C MET A 140 -4.10 -9.80 -1.55
N MET A 141 -2.78 -10.04 -1.49
CA MET A 141 -2.23 -11.35 -1.83
C MET A 141 -2.57 -12.39 -0.76
N ILE A 142 -2.62 -11.96 0.51
CA ILE A 142 -3.02 -12.81 1.63
C ILE A 142 -4.47 -13.25 1.45
N VAL A 143 -5.39 -12.28 1.24
CA VAL A 143 -6.81 -12.57 1.01
C VAL A 143 -6.99 -13.50 -0.21
N GLY A 144 -6.31 -13.21 -1.32
CA GLY A 144 -6.37 -14.04 -2.51
C GLY A 144 -5.79 -15.45 -2.30
N ALA A 145 -4.77 -15.62 -1.46
CA ALA A 145 -4.23 -16.93 -1.12
C ALA A 145 -5.22 -17.75 -0.27
N PHE A 146 -5.91 -17.12 0.68
CA PHE A 146 -6.97 -17.80 1.43
C PHE A 146 -8.15 -18.19 0.54
N GLN A 147 -8.55 -17.32 -0.38
CA GLN A 147 -9.61 -17.62 -1.34
C GLN A 147 -9.24 -18.82 -2.22
N ASP A 148 -8.02 -18.82 -2.80
CA ASP A 148 -7.55 -19.96 -3.58
C ASP A 148 -7.51 -21.26 -2.75
N ALA A 149 -7.18 -21.19 -1.46
CA ALA A 149 -7.17 -22.34 -0.57
C ALA A 149 -8.59 -22.87 -0.29
N ILE A 150 -9.57 -21.97 -0.14
CA ILE A 150 -10.98 -22.34 0.04
C ILE A 150 -11.53 -22.98 -1.25
N ASP A 151 -11.11 -22.47 -2.41
CA ASP A 151 -11.49 -22.99 -3.73
C ASP A 151 -10.68 -24.24 -4.13
N GLU A 152 -9.94 -24.86 -3.16
CA GLU A 152 -9.13 -26.08 -3.31
C GLU A 152 -7.90 -25.95 -4.24
N TYR A 153 -7.53 -24.73 -4.67
CA TYR A 153 -6.31 -24.45 -5.47
C TYR A 153 -5.07 -24.35 -4.58
N TYR A 154 -4.73 -25.39 -3.83
CA TYR A 154 -3.66 -25.38 -2.81
C TYR A 154 -2.28 -25.00 -3.35
N VAL A 155 -1.93 -25.40 -4.57
CA VAL A 155 -0.64 -25.03 -5.19
C VAL A 155 -0.56 -23.52 -5.43
N THR A 156 -1.61 -22.94 -5.98
CA THR A 156 -1.68 -21.49 -6.21
C THR A 156 -1.69 -20.72 -4.89
N ALA A 157 -2.45 -21.19 -3.91
CA ALA A 157 -2.50 -20.62 -2.57
C ALA A 157 -1.13 -20.60 -1.90
N SER A 158 -0.41 -21.73 -1.93
CA SER A 158 0.94 -21.84 -1.34
C SER A 158 1.97 -20.95 -2.05
N ALA A 159 1.91 -20.85 -3.37
CA ALA A 159 2.78 -19.96 -4.14
C ALA A 159 2.54 -18.48 -3.80
N ARG A 160 1.27 -18.06 -3.61
CA ARG A 160 0.92 -16.70 -3.15
C ARG A 160 1.40 -16.44 -1.73
N LEU A 161 1.22 -17.39 -0.81
CA LEU A 161 1.72 -17.26 0.56
C LEU A 161 3.24 -17.13 0.60
N LEU A 162 3.97 -17.96 -0.15
CA LEU A 162 5.41 -17.86 -0.27
C LEU A 162 5.84 -16.47 -0.76
N LYS A 163 5.15 -15.94 -1.78
CA LYS A 163 5.41 -14.58 -2.27
C LYS A 163 5.17 -13.52 -1.19
N VAL A 164 4.11 -13.65 -0.38
CA VAL A 164 3.85 -12.74 0.75
C VAL A 164 4.99 -12.78 1.75
N VAL A 165 5.44 -13.99 2.15
CA VAL A 165 6.57 -14.17 3.07
C VAL A 165 7.83 -13.48 2.53
N MET A 166 8.16 -13.70 1.26
CA MET A 166 9.32 -13.05 0.62
C MET A 166 9.22 -11.53 0.62
N LEU A 167 8.05 -10.97 0.29
CA LEU A 167 7.84 -9.53 0.32
C LEU A 167 7.95 -8.95 1.75
N THR A 168 7.41 -9.65 2.74
CA THR A 168 7.52 -9.26 4.15
C THR A 168 8.97 -9.28 4.63
N LEU A 169 9.75 -10.30 4.26
CA LEU A 169 11.19 -10.33 4.52
C LEU A 169 11.91 -9.14 3.87
N GLY A 170 11.51 -8.76 2.66
CA GLY A 170 12.02 -7.55 2.01
C GLY A 170 11.76 -6.29 2.82
N ILE A 171 10.55 -6.13 3.38
CA ILE A 171 10.21 -4.99 4.26
C ILE A 171 11.09 -5.01 5.51
N VAL A 172 11.21 -6.14 6.18
CA VAL A 172 12.01 -6.29 7.41
C VAL A 172 13.47 -5.92 7.16
N LEU A 173 14.05 -6.42 6.07
CA LEU A 173 15.42 -6.08 5.67
C LEU A 173 15.57 -4.57 5.38
N GLY A 174 14.63 -3.99 4.63
CA GLY A 174 14.66 -2.56 4.31
C GLY A 174 14.58 -1.67 5.53
N VAL A 175 13.65 -1.97 6.46
CA VAL A 175 13.54 -1.24 7.74
C VAL A 175 14.79 -1.41 8.59
N SER A 176 15.30 -2.63 8.74
CA SER A 176 16.51 -2.91 9.53
C SER A 176 17.73 -2.16 8.99
N MET A 177 17.90 -2.15 7.67
CA MET A 177 18.98 -1.37 7.03
C MET A 177 18.79 0.13 7.23
N GLY A 178 17.55 0.63 7.13
CA GLY A 178 17.23 2.04 7.36
C GLY A 178 17.51 2.47 8.79
N LEU A 179 17.12 1.67 9.78
CA LEU A 179 17.40 1.92 11.21
C LEU A 179 18.91 1.86 11.51
N TYR A 180 19.63 0.90 10.90
CA TYR A 180 21.06 0.83 11.03
C TYR A 180 21.75 2.08 10.49
N ALA A 181 21.38 2.51 9.29
CA ALA A 181 21.88 3.74 8.70
C ALA A 181 21.57 4.97 9.57
N ALA A 182 20.36 5.08 10.08
CA ALA A 182 19.94 6.17 10.97
C ALA A 182 20.82 6.27 12.23
N ARG A 183 21.17 5.12 12.83
CA ARG A 183 22.08 5.07 13.99
C ARG A 183 23.48 5.61 13.67
N GLN A 184 24.01 5.37 12.48
CA GLN A 184 25.32 5.89 12.06
C GLN A 184 25.32 7.42 11.99
N PHE A 185 24.19 8.04 11.71
CA PHE A 185 24.01 9.49 11.71
C PHE A 185 23.63 10.06 13.10
N GLY A 186 23.75 9.27 14.16
CA GLY A 186 23.43 9.71 15.53
C GLY A 186 21.93 9.82 15.82
N LEU A 187 21.09 9.32 14.93
CA LEU A 187 19.64 9.32 15.05
C LEU A 187 19.17 7.98 15.64
N ALA A 188 19.51 7.75 16.90
CA ALA A 188 19.04 6.55 17.59
C ALA A 188 17.54 6.68 17.87
N PHE A 189 16.76 6.09 16.99
CA PHE A 189 15.34 5.91 17.16
C PHE A 189 15.07 4.46 17.59
N VAL A 190 14.44 4.31 18.73
CA VAL A 190 13.96 3.01 19.21
C VAL A 190 12.45 3.03 19.06
N ALA A 191 11.93 2.12 18.22
CA ALA A 191 10.49 1.95 18.13
C ALA A 191 9.95 1.49 19.49
N THR A 192 9.24 2.37 20.18
CA THR A 192 8.62 2.04 21.47
C THR A 192 7.20 1.54 21.20
N PRO A 193 6.82 0.35 21.69
CA PRO A 193 5.46 -0.16 21.54
C PRO A 193 4.40 0.77 22.13
N ASP A 194 4.75 1.54 23.15
CA ASP A 194 3.84 2.47 23.84
C ASP A 194 3.39 3.64 22.96
N SER A 195 4.17 4.00 21.94
CA SER A 195 3.79 5.04 20.97
C SER A 195 2.68 4.60 20.01
N LEU A 196 2.40 3.31 19.92
CA LEU A 196 1.38 2.73 19.05
C LEU A 196 0.03 2.53 19.77
N SER A 197 -0.28 3.33 20.78
CA SER A 197 -1.60 3.34 21.38
C SER A 197 -2.63 3.94 20.43
N PHE A 198 -3.78 3.28 20.30
CA PHE A 198 -4.87 3.80 19.49
C PHE A 198 -5.40 5.11 20.04
N THR A 199 -5.65 6.06 19.15
CA THR A 199 -6.25 7.35 19.49
C THR A 199 -7.75 7.24 19.80
N SER A 200 -8.45 8.36 20.00
CA SER A 200 -9.88 8.36 20.29
C SER A 200 -10.69 7.65 19.18
N THR A 201 -11.77 6.99 19.57
CA THR A 201 -12.63 6.16 18.71
C THR A 201 -13.09 6.90 17.43
N THR A 202 -13.38 8.20 17.53
CA THR A 202 -13.81 9.01 16.38
C THR A 202 -12.74 9.09 15.30
N TYR A 203 -11.48 9.33 15.68
CA TYR A 203 -10.37 9.38 14.72
C TYR A 203 -10.05 8.01 14.12
N GLN A 204 -10.27 6.93 14.86
CA GLN A 204 -10.16 5.57 14.33
C GLN A 204 -11.15 5.32 13.20
N TYR A 205 -12.42 5.73 13.35
CA TYR A 205 -13.43 5.62 12.28
C TYR A 205 -13.05 6.45 11.06
N ILE A 206 -12.59 7.69 11.24
CA ILE A 206 -12.15 8.55 10.16
C ILE A 206 -10.95 7.91 9.43
N GLY A 207 -9.94 7.44 10.17
CA GLY A 207 -8.79 6.75 9.62
C GLY A 207 -9.18 5.50 8.82
N ALA A 208 -10.08 4.68 9.35
CA ALA A 208 -10.57 3.48 8.69
C ALA A 208 -11.29 3.79 7.37
N VAL A 209 -12.13 4.83 7.34
CA VAL A 209 -12.80 5.30 6.12
C VAL A 209 -11.79 5.78 5.08
N ILE A 210 -10.79 6.56 5.49
CA ILE A 210 -9.73 7.05 4.60
C ILE A 210 -8.92 5.88 4.03
N ILE A 211 -8.53 4.91 4.85
CA ILE A 211 -7.81 3.69 4.41
C ILE A 211 -8.65 2.94 3.37
N SER A 212 -9.92 2.66 3.68
CA SER A 212 -10.81 1.90 2.82
C SER A 212 -11.04 2.60 1.47
N ALA A 213 -11.29 3.91 1.48
CA ALA A 213 -11.47 4.71 0.27
C ALA A 213 -10.18 4.75 -0.57
N SER A 214 -9.04 4.98 0.07
CA SER A 214 -7.74 5.03 -0.60
C SER A 214 -7.36 3.67 -1.18
N PHE A 215 -7.64 2.59 -0.46
CA PHE A 215 -7.43 1.22 -0.94
C PHE A 215 -8.30 0.90 -2.17
N ALA A 216 -9.58 1.29 -2.13
CA ALA A 216 -10.49 1.15 -3.26
C ALA A 216 -9.99 1.93 -4.51
N LEU A 217 -9.52 3.16 -4.31
CA LEU A 217 -8.94 3.99 -5.38
C LEU A 217 -7.63 3.38 -5.93
N SER A 218 -6.76 2.88 -5.05
CA SER A 218 -5.50 2.24 -5.45
C SER A 218 -5.71 1.02 -6.32
N ASN A 219 -6.77 0.25 -6.04
CA ASN A 219 -7.11 -0.97 -6.76
C ASN A 219 -8.06 -0.75 -7.94
N ASN A 220 -8.34 0.50 -8.32
CA ASN A 220 -9.18 0.85 -9.46
C ASN A 220 -10.61 0.29 -9.35
N SER A 221 -11.13 0.13 -8.12
CA SER A 221 -12.52 -0.26 -7.88
C SER A 221 -13.46 0.93 -8.07
N ARG A 222 -14.67 0.68 -8.60
CA ARG A 222 -15.69 1.73 -8.67
C ARG A 222 -16.34 1.93 -7.31
N PRO A 223 -16.65 3.19 -6.90
CA PRO A 223 -17.42 3.47 -5.68
C PRO A 223 -18.89 3.03 -5.79
N VAL A 224 -19.35 2.59 -6.97
CA VAL A 224 -20.72 2.15 -7.23
C VAL A 224 -20.74 0.63 -7.30
N GLY A 225 -21.07 0.03 -6.21
CA GLY A 225 -21.17 -1.42 -6.06
C GLY A 225 -21.64 -1.82 -4.67
N LEU A 226 -22.39 -0.91 -4.04
CA LEU A 226 -23.23 -1.19 -2.88
C LEU A 226 -24.67 -1.19 -3.30
#